data_bf674ad355562fec4a2bf0f4d22c0117
#
_entry.id   bf674ad355562fec4a2bf0f4d22c0117
#
_cell.length_a   1.000
_cell.length_b   1.000
_cell.length_c   1.000
_cell.angle_alpha   90.00
_cell.angle_beta   90.00
_cell.angle_gamma   90.00
#
_symmetry.space_group_name_H-M   'P 1'
#
loop_
_entity.id
_entity.type
_entity.pdbx_description
1 polymer ?
#
loop_
_entity_poly.entity_id
_entity_poly.type
_entity_poly.pdbx_seq_one_letter_code
_entity_poly.pdbx_strand_id
1 'polypeptide(L)'
;ELNALIEAANGYLDGDYTPESLEALQAAIESAQTVAINDNATTAEVTEAITNLSDAIANLETITLDTSALEHEIELVTEMIANIGNYVPSSVEGLQEKLDAAKTALSNATTQEEIDEAAKTLREARLNARTKADTSALEELIAYINNLDLSAYTKESAQAVIQDAARAEIMTNDPEITQAEVDDMVKTLQASVDNLVEVKNSTSAEDTTNTAAAAQTGLFAGVLAAAAGALLAIRRRKNQE
;
A
#
# COMPACT_ATOMS: atom_id res chain seq x y z
N GLU A 1 1.12 -21.41 56.01
CA GLU A 1 2.13 -20.86 55.13
C GLU A 1 2.02 -21.41 53.70
N LEU A 2 2.02 -22.76 53.49
CA LEU A 2 1.87 -23.36 52.15
C LEU A 2 0.59 -22.92 51.46
N ASN A 3 -0.58 -22.95 52.12
CA ASN A 3 -1.86 -22.54 51.52
C ASN A 3 -1.86 -21.05 51.09
N ALA A 4 -1.25 -20.16 51.85
CA ALA A 4 -1.13 -18.75 51.48
C ALA A 4 -0.24 -18.54 50.24
N LEU A 5 0.83 -19.38 50.12
CA LEU A 5 1.69 -19.34 48.95
C LEU A 5 0.99 -19.89 47.71
N ILE A 6 0.18 -20.97 47.86
CA ILE A 6 -0.66 -21.49 46.75
C ILE A 6 -1.66 -20.44 46.27
N GLU A 7 -2.31 -19.68 47.19
CA GLU A 7 -3.24 -18.61 46.83
C GLU A 7 -2.52 -17.49 46.09
N ALA A 8 -1.34 -17.07 46.55
CA ALA A 8 -0.52 -16.10 45.88
C ALA A 8 -0.08 -16.58 44.47
N ALA A 9 0.36 -17.84 44.35
CA ALA A 9 0.80 -18.43 43.09
C ALA A 9 -0.32 -18.48 42.03
N ASN A 10 -1.56 -18.78 42.43
CA ASN A 10 -2.69 -18.76 41.51
C ASN A 10 -2.94 -17.34 40.92
N GLY A 11 -2.58 -16.30 41.63
CA GLY A 11 -2.72 -14.92 41.14
C GLY A 11 -1.76 -14.58 39.97
N TYR A 12 -0.70 -15.37 39.77
CA TYR A 12 0.23 -15.18 38.64
C TYR A 12 -0.23 -15.88 37.35
N LEU A 13 -1.19 -16.82 37.42
CA LEU A 13 -1.60 -17.61 36.24
C LEU A 13 -2.28 -16.77 35.16
N ASP A 14 -2.86 -15.63 35.50
CA ASP A 14 -3.48 -14.70 34.59
C ASP A 14 -2.51 -13.57 34.13
N GLY A 15 -1.21 -13.69 34.45
CA GLY A 15 -0.19 -12.69 34.10
C GLY A 15 0.41 -12.93 32.71
N ASP A 16 1.07 -11.90 32.17
CA ASP A 16 1.75 -11.91 30.87
C ASP A 16 3.11 -12.64 30.96
N TYR A 17 3.09 -13.94 31.21
CA TYR A 17 4.27 -14.79 31.31
C TYR A 17 4.32 -15.80 30.14
N THR A 18 5.54 -16.33 29.87
CA THR A 18 5.70 -17.34 28.81
C THR A 18 4.91 -18.60 29.12
N PRO A 19 4.34 -19.28 28.11
CA PRO A 19 3.58 -20.53 28.32
C PRO A 19 4.37 -21.58 29.10
N GLU A 20 5.67 -21.69 28.84
CA GLU A 20 6.58 -22.66 29.49
C GLU A 20 6.72 -22.36 30.98
N SER A 21 6.88 -21.08 31.37
CA SER A 21 7.00 -20.68 32.78
C SER A 21 5.67 -20.83 33.53
N LEU A 22 4.54 -20.55 32.86
CA LEU A 22 3.20 -20.77 33.40
C LEU A 22 2.89 -22.23 33.60
N GLU A 23 3.26 -23.13 32.67
CA GLU A 23 3.10 -24.58 32.80
C GLU A 23 3.90 -25.13 33.99
N ALA A 24 5.13 -24.63 34.16
CA ALA A 24 5.97 -25.00 35.31
C ALA A 24 5.34 -24.52 36.62
N LEU A 25 4.80 -23.31 36.68
CA LEU A 25 4.08 -22.78 37.85
C LEU A 25 2.81 -23.61 38.14
N GLN A 26 2.02 -23.91 37.13
CA GLN A 26 0.82 -24.76 37.28
C GLN A 26 1.14 -26.12 37.91
N ALA A 27 2.18 -26.77 37.39
CA ALA A 27 2.62 -28.07 37.93
C ALA A 27 3.10 -27.97 39.38
N ALA A 28 3.80 -26.90 39.73
CA ALA A 28 4.23 -26.65 41.12
C ALA A 28 3.04 -26.39 42.07
N ILE A 29 2.01 -25.63 41.60
CA ILE A 29 0.76 -25.42 42.35
C ILE A 29 0.04 -26.74 42.59
N GLU A 30 -0.14 -27.60 41.61
CA GLU A 30 -0.78 -28.91 41.74
C GLU A 30 -0.05 -29.83 42.73
N SER A 31 1.29 -29.84 42.65
CA SER A 31 2.13 -30.58 43.60
C SER A 31 1.95 -30.05 45.04
N ALA A 32 2.02 -28.74 45.21
CA ALA A 32 1.84 -28.06 46.51
C ALA A 32 0.45 -28.31 47.12
N GLN A 33 -0.60 -28.28 46.29
CA GLN A 33 -1.97 -28.62 46.72
C GLN A 33 -2.10 -30.05 47.20
N THR A 34 -1.43 -31.02 46.54
CA THR A 34 -1.42 -32.40 46.95
C THR A 34 -0.79 -32.57 48.34
N VAL A 35 0.32 -31.88 48.62
CA VAL A 35 0.95 -31.86 49.93
C VAL A 35 0.05 -31.17 50.98
N ALA A 36 -0.60 -30.07 50.61
CA ALA A 36 -1.42 -29.27 51.54
C ALA A 36 -2.67 -30.01 52.05
N ILE A 37 -3.21 -30.96 51.26
CA ILE A 37 -4.39 -31.79 51.63
C ILE A 37 -4.01 -33.11 52.30
N ASN A 38 -2.72 -33.43 52.38
CA ASN A 38 -2.25 -34.68 52.99
C ASN A 38 -2.08 -34.50 54.50
N ASP A 39 -3.00 -35.04 55.29
CA ASP A 39 -2.96 -35.01 56.78
C ASP A 39 -1.71 -35.66 57.36
N ASN A 40 -1.00 -36.49 56.60
CA ASN A 40 0.24 -37.19 57.02
C ASN A 40 1.50 -36.52 56.44
N ALA A 41 1.41 -35.37 55.82
CA ALA A 41 2.56 -34.70 55.26
C ALA A 41 3.57 -34.36 56.37
N THR A 42 4.82 -34.69 56.10
CA THR A 42 5.95 -34.36 56.99
C THR A 42 6.36 -32.92 56.85
N THR A 43 7.01 -32.35 57.86
CA THR A 43 7.56 -31.00 57.77
C THR A 43 8.55 -30.88 56.59
N ALA A 44 9.28 -31.91 56.27
CA ALA A 44 10.20 -31.91 55.12
C ALA A 44 9.45 -31.77 53.80
N GLU A 45 8.38 -32.54 53.57
CA GLU A 45 7.53 -32.46 52.36
C GLU A 45 6.87 -31.10 52.22
N VAL A 46 6.38 -30.52 53.32
CA VAL A 46 5.81 -29.15 53.30
C VAL A 46 6.86 -28.12 52.97
N THR A 47 8.08 -28.24 53.52
CA THR A 47 9.17 -27.30 53.23
C THR A 47 9.63 -27.40 51.77
N GLU A 48 9.72 -28.62 51.24
CA GLU A 48 10.05 -28.87 49.81
C GLU A 48 8.99 -28.31 48.88
N ALA A 49 7.71 -28.48 49.18
CA ALA A 49 6.60 -27.90 48.39
C ALA A 49 6.63 -26.36 48.39
N ILE A 50 6.93 -25.74 49.55
CA ILE A 50 7.11 -24.28 49.63
C ILE A 50 8.30 -23.84 48.77
N THR A 51 9.43 -24.51 48.83
CA THR A 51 10.63 -24.22 48.05
C THR A 51 10.34 -24.32 46.54
N ASN A 52 9.80 -25.45 46.10
CA ASN A 52 9.50 -25.69 44.69
C ASN A 52 8.50 -24.68 44.12
N LEU A 53 7.46 -24.31 44.87
CA LEU A 53 6.48 -23.32 44.46
C LEU A 53 7.08 -21.93 44.44
N SER A 54 7.93 -21.58 45.41
CA SER A 54 8.65 -20.31 45.42
C SER A 54 9.62 -20.19 44.24
N ASP A 55 10.33 -21.27 43.91
CA ASP A 55 11.24 -21.30 42.77
C ASP A 55 10.47 -21.17 41.46
N ALA A 56 9.32 -21.82 41.31
CA ALA A 56 8.48 -21.68 40.13
C ALA A 56 7.97 -20.24 39.94
N ILE A 57 7.57 -19.54 41.01
CA ILE A 57 7.19 -18.12 40.99
C ILE A 57 8.40 -17.27 40.60
N ALA A 58 9.57 -17.51 41.15
CA ALA A 58 10.78 -16.75 40.88
C ALA A 58 11.31 -16.92 39.45
N ASN A 59 11.00 -18.07 38.84
CA ASN A 59 11.38 -18.39 37.45
C ASN A 59 10.29 -18.00 36.41
N LEU A 60 9.25 -17.24 36.79
CA LEU A 60 8.31 -16.72 35.82
C LEU A 60 9.01 -15.76 34.86
N GLU A 61 8.88 -16.03 33.58
CA GLU A 61 9.45 -15.22 32.50
C GLU A 61 8.34 -14.40 31.83
N THR A 62 8.48 -13.08 31.84
CA THR A 62 7.53 -12.17 31.14
C THR A 62 7.68 -12.31 29.63
N ILE A 63 6.55 -12.28 28.92
CA ILE A 63 6.55 -12.21 27.46
C ILE A 63 7.11 -10.87 27.04
N THR A 64 8.22 -10.87 26.30
CA THR A 64 8.78 -9.68 25.64
C THR A 64 8.72 -9.88 24.14
N LEU A 65 7.78 -9.18 23.48
CA LEU A 65 7.64 -9.26 22.02
C LEU A 65 8.37 -8.08 21.37
N ASP A 66 9.07 -8.34 20.26
CA ASP A 66 9.60 -7.29 19.40
C ASP A 66 8.48 -6.81 18.46
N THR A 67 7.91 -5.66 18.76
CA THR A 67 6.81 -5.05 18.01
C THR A 67 7.28 -4.05 16.97
N SER A 68 8.57 -3.75 16.90
CA SER A 68 9.13 -2.66 16.09
C SER A 68 8.79 -2.76 14.61
N ALA A 69 8.84 -3.95 14.02
CA ALA A 69 8.50 -4.17 12.62
C ALA A 69 7.00 -3.94 12.35
N LEU A 70 6.13 -4.39 13.25
CA LEU A 70 4.68 -4.20 13.14
C LEU A 70 4.30 -2.72 13.31
N GLU A 71 4.87 -2.04 14.30
CA GLU A 71 4.66 -0.61 14.53
C GLU A 71 5.05 0.22 13.32
N HIS A 72 6.19 -0.09 12.71
CA HIS A 72 6.65 0.60 11.50
C HIS A 72 5.69 0.39 10.32
N GLU A 73 5.19 -0.83 10.08
CA GLU A 73 4.22 -1.08 9.01
C GLU A 73 2.86 -0.40 9.29
N ILE A 74 2.43 -0.35 10.56
CA ILE A 74 1.23 0.38 10.99
C ILE A 74 1.37 1.88 10.67
N GLU A 75 2.51 2.48 10.93
CA GLU A 75 2.79 3.89 10.62
C GLU A 75 2.68 4.14 9.11
N LEU A 76 3.41 3.35 8.29
CA LEU A 76 3.42 3.48 6.84
C LEU A 76 2.02 3.31 6.23
N VAL A 77 1.26 2.30 6.66
CA VAL A 77 -0.09 2.07 6.14
C VAL A 77 -1.08 3.13 6.63
N THR A 78 -0.91 3.65 7.84
CA THR A 78 -1.73 4.78 8.34
C THR A 78 -1.54 6.01 7.46
N GLU A 79 -0.30 6.34 7.06
CA GLU A 79 -0.01 7.44 6.14
C GLU A 79 -0.61 7.18 4.74
N MET A 80 -0.53 5.94 4.25
CA MET A 80 -1.16 5.55 2.97
C MET A 80 -2.67 5.75 2.99
N ILE A 81 -3.34 5.35 4.07
CA ILE A 81 -4.80 5.50 4.22
C ILE A 81 -5.20 6.97 4.29
N ALA A 82 -4.41 7.83 4.94
CA ALA A 82 -4.64 9.27 4.93
C ALA A 82 -4.60 9.87 3.51
N ASN A 83 -3.89 9.21 2.57
CA ASN A 83 -3.73 9.61 1.17
C ASN A 83 -4.31 8.57 0.21
N ILE A 84 -5.31 7.79 0.63
CA ILE A 84 -5.84 6.63 -0.11
C ILE A 84 -6.37 7.01 -1.50
N GLY A 85 -6.82 8.26 -1.68
CA GLY A 85 -7.26 8.80 -2.96
C GLY A 85 -6.21 8.79 -4.07
N ASN A 86 -4.91 8.68 -3.73
CA ASN A 86 -3.80 8.62 -4.68
C ASN A 86 -3.53 7.20 -5.20
N TYR A 87 -4.23 6.20 -4.66
CA TYR A 87 -4.03 4.80 -5.03
C TYR A 87 -5.18 4.26 -5.87
N VAL A 88 -4.87 3.26 -6.66
CA VAL A 88 -5.86 2.51 -7.45
C VAL A 88 -6.79 1.77 -6.50
N PRO A 89 -8.12 1.96 -6.58
CA PRO A 89 -9.06 1.46 -5.59
C PRO A 89 -8.98 -0.05 -5.34
N SER A 90 -8.89 -0.86 -6.40
CA SER A 90 -8.79 -2.31 -6.27
C SER A 90 -7.50 -2.78 -5.58
N SER A 91 -6.43 -1.99 -5.66
CA SER A 91 -5.13 -2.33 -5.07
C SER A 91 -5.03 -2.05 -3.57
N VAL A 92 -5.96 -1.27 -3.02
CA VAL A 92 -6.03 -0.90 -1.59
C VAL A 92 -7.31 -1.40 -0.91
N GLU A 93 -8.07 -2.25 -1.61
CA GLU A 93 -9.26 -2.88 -1.03
C GLU A 93 -8.89 -3.71 0.20
N GLY A 94 -9.65 -3.53 1.30
CA GLY A 94 -9.40 -4.21 2.57
C GLY A 94 -8.15 -3.73 3.33
N LEU A 95 -7.49 -2.64 2.90
CA LEU A 95 -6.28 -2.14 3.57
C LEU A 95 -6.59 -1.60 4.98
N GLN A 96 -7.76 -0.96 5.15
CA GLN A 96 -8.20 -0.47 6.47
C GLN A 96 -8.43 -1.63 7.44
N GLU A 97 -9.11 -2.69 7.00
CA GLU A 97 -9.37 -3.87 7.82
C GLU A 97 -8.07 -4.57 8.25
N LYS A 98 -7.08 -4.63 7.35
CA LYS A 98 -5.75 -5.18 7.68
C LYS A 98 -5.00 -4.30 8.68
N LEU A 99 -5.11 -2.96 8.56
CA LEU A 99 -4.53 -2.04 9.54
C LEU A 99 -5.18 -2.22 10.93
N ASP A 100 -6.50 -2.37 10.98
CA ASP A 100 -7.22 -2.57 12.25
C ASP A 100 -6.87 -3.92 12.88
N ALA A 101 -6.73 -4.98 12.07
CA ALA A 101 -6.24 -6.28 12.53
C ALA A 101 -4.80 -6.20 13.07
N ALA A 102 -3.92 -5.48 12.39
CA ALA A 102 -2.54 -5.26 12.83
C ALA A 102 -2.46 -4.52 14.18
N LYS A 103 -3.28 -3.47 14.36
CA LYS A 103 -3.39 -2.75 15.66
C LYS A 103 -3.95 -3.64 16.76
N THR A 104 -4.86 -4.54 16.42
CA THR A 104 -5.41 -5.52 17.36
C THR A 104 -4.33 -6.53 17.76
N ALA A 105 -3.55 -7.03 16.80
CA ALA A 105 -2.43 -7.92 17.08
C ALA A 105 -1.37 -7.23 17.97
N LEU A 106 -1.03 -5.97 17.70
CA LEU A 106 -0.09 -5.18 18.52
C LEU A 106 -0.53 -5.08 19.99
N SER A 107 -1.85 -5.05 20.24
CA SER A 107 -2.40 -4.90 21.60
C SER A 107 -2.62 -6.20 22.33
N ASN A 108 -2.83 -7.32 21.60
CA ASN A 108 -3.35 -8.56 22.19
C ASN A 108 -2.48 -9.80 21.90
N ALA A 109 -1.43 -9.68 21.06
CA ALA A 109 -0.57 -10.82 20.75
C ALA A 109 0.14 -11.32 21.99
N THR A 110 0.22 -12.63 22.11
CA THR A 110 0.92 -13.34 23.19
C THR A 110 2.17 -14.07 22.71
N THR A 111 2.37 -14.12 21.38
CA THR A 111 3.53 -14.77 20.76
C THR A 111 4.19 -13.84 19.72
N GLN A 112 5.50 -14.01 19.52
CA GLN A 112 6.24 -13.31 18.48
C GLN A 112 5.72 -13.66 17.07
N GLU A 113 5.28 -14.89 16.86
CA GLU A 113 4.73 -15.34 15.56
C GLU A 113 3.48 -14.54 15.17
N GLU A 114 2.60 -14.22 16.12
CA GLU A 114 1.41 -13.37 15.87
C GLU A 114 1.80 -11.96 15.43
N ILE A 115 2.81 -11.36 16.07
CA ILE A 115 3.35 -10.03 15.70
C ILE A 115 3.99 -10.09 14.30
N ASP A 116 4.82 -11.09 14.04
CA ASP A 116 5.53 -11.23 12.76
C ASP A 116 4.56 -11.46 11.59
N GLU A 117 3.53 -12.29 11.78
CA GLU A 117 2.52 -12.56 10.72
C GLU A 117 1.63 -11.33 10.47
N ALA A 118 1.28 -10.58 11.52
CA ALA A 118 0.56 -9.31 11.37
C ALA A 118 1.38 -8.27 10.60
N ALA A 119 2.67 -8.13 10.92
CA ALA A 119 3.60 -7.25 10.21
C ALA A 119 3.76 -7.65 8.74
N LYS A 120 3.92 -8.94 8.47
CA LYS A 120 4.03 -9.50 7.12
C LYS A 120 2.76 -9.25 6.31
N THR A 121 1.59 -9.55 6.86
CA THR A 121 0.29 -9.35 6.19
C THR A 121 0.06 -7.90 5.82
N LEU A 122 0.38 -6.97 6.73
CA LEU A 122 0.23 -5.55 6.49
C LEU A 122 1.24 -5.04 5.45
N ARG A 123 2.49 -5.52 5.51
CA ARG A 123 3.54 -5.21 4.52
C ARG A 123 3.17 -5.68 3.12
N GLU A 124 2.67 -6.90 2.97
CA GLU A 124 2.23 -7.43 1.68
C GLU A 124 1.11 -6.60 1.09
N ALA A 125 0.12 -6.21 1.90
CA ALA A 125 -0.95 -5.33 1.46
C ALA A 125 -0.44 -3.95 0.99
N ARG A 126 0.50 -3.35 1.73
CA ARG A 126 1.15 -2.09 1.36
C ARG A 126 1.94 -2.20 0.06
N LEU A 127 2.72 -3.27 -0.12
CA LEU A 127 3.54 -3.47 -1.32
C LEU A 127 2.71 -3.78 -2.57
N ASN A 128 1.51 -4.30 -2.42
CA ASN A 128 0.57 -4.55 -3.52
C ASN A 128 -0.21 -3.30 -3.95
N ALA A 129 -0.16 -2.23 -3.18
CA ALA A 129 -0.83 -0.99 -3.51
C ALA A 129 -0.17 -0.31 -4.73
N ARG A 130 -1.00 0.12 -5.67
CA ARG A 130 -0.58 0.83 -6.89
C ARG A 130 -1.06 2.28 -6.83
N THR A 131 -0.17 3.21 -7.14
CA THR A 131 -0.57 4.61 -7.34
C THR A 131 -1.38 4.76 -8.63
N LYS A 132 -2.35 5.69 -8.63
CA LYS A 132 -3.08 6.05 -9.85
C LYS A 132 -2.13 6.58 -10.93
N ALA A 133 -2.51 6.37 -12.18
CA ALA A 133 -1.81 6.94 -13.31
C ALA A 133 -1.90 8.47 -13.31
N ASP A 134 -0.84 9.10 -13.79
CA ASP A 134 -0.84 10.54 -14.08
C ASP A 134 -1.46 10.79 -15.46
N THR A 135 -2.64 11.36 -15.49
CA THR A 135 -3.42 11.65 -16.71
C THR A 135 -3.20 13.06 -17.26
N SER A 136 -2.39 13.89 -16.61
CA SER A 136 -2.22 15.31 -16.93
C SER A 136 -1.89 15.56 -18.40
N ALA A 137 -0.93 14.79 -18.97
CA ALA A 137 -0.55 14.94 -20.37
C ALA A 137 -1.70 14.59 -21.34
N LEU A 138 -2.52 13.61 -20.97
CA LEU A 138 -3.69 13.21 -21.76
C LEU A 138 -4.79 14.27 -21.68
N GLU A 139 -5.02 14.83 -20.49
CA GLU A 139 -6.00 15.92 -20.26
C GLU A 139 -5.60 17.19 -21.01
N GLU A 140 -4.31 17.56 -21.00
CA GLU A 140 -3.78 18.70 -21.76
C GLU A 140 -4.01 18.52 -23.27
N LEU A 141 -3.78 17.31 -23.81
CA LEU A 141 -3.96 17.01 -25.22
C LEU A 141 -5.45 17.00 -25.61
N ILE A 142 -6.32 16.47 -24.76
CA ILE A 142 -7.78 16.55 -24.94
C ILE A 142 -8.23 18.03 -24.96
N ALA A 143 -7.77 18.84 -24.01
CA ALA A 143 -8.10 20.26 -23.95
C ALA A 143 -7.63 21.01 -25.21
N TYR A 144 -6.44 20.68 -25.73
CA TYR A 144 -5.96 21.21 -26.99
C TYR A 144 -6.90 20.86 -28.16
N ILE A 145 -7.29 19.59 -28.28
CA ILE A 145 -8.17 19.11 -29.36
C ILE A 145 -9.55 19.76 -29.27
N ASN A 146 -10.10 19.95 -28.08
CA ASN A 146 -11.38 20.60 -27.88
C ASN A 146 -11.39 22.08 -28.31
N ASN A 147 -10.22 22.71 -28.41
CA ASN A 147 -10.04 24.07 -28.91
C ASN A 147 -9.65 24.15 -30.40
N LEU A 148 -9.45 22.98 -31.04
CA LEU A 148 -9.03 22.92 -32.45
C LEU A 148 -10.23 23.03 -33.38
N ASP A 149 -10.14 23.89 -34.40
CA ASP A 149 -11.17 23.98 -35.46
C ASP A 149 -11.02 22.80 -36.44
N LEU A 150 -11.68 21.68 -36.12
CA LEU A 150 -11.66 20.48 -36.92
C LEU A 150 -12.38 20.64 -38.28
N SER A 151 -13.14 21.70 -38.49
CA SER A 151 -13.80 21.99 -39.80
C SER A 151 -12.82 22.37 -40.91
N ALA A 152 -11.61 22.79 -40.53
CA ALA A 152 -10.51 23.08 -41.47
C ALA A 152 -9.83 21.82 -42.05
N TYR A 153 -10.17 20.63 -41.55
CA TYR A 153 -9.53 19.38 -41.94
C TYR A 153 -10.49 18.42 -42.66
N THR A 154 -9.95 17.42 -43.35
CA THR A 154 -10.79 16.41 -44.02
C THR A 154 -11.60 15.63 -43.00
N LYS A 155 -12.81 15.23 -43.40
CA LYS A 155 -13.75 14.52 -42.51
C LYS A 155 -13.14 13.26 -41.93
N GLU A 156 -12.38 12.55 -42.74
CA GLU A 156 -11.75 11.27 -42.35
C GLU A 156 -10.69 11.48 -41.26
N SER A 157 -9.79 12.47 -41.44
CA SER A 157 -8.74 12.76 -40.46
C SER A 157 -9.29 13.39 -39.18
N ALA A 158 -10.27 14.32 -39.30
CA ALA A 158 -10.95 14.89 -38.13
C ALA A 158 -11.72 13.84 -37.33
N GLN A 159 -12.38 12.88 -38.00
CA GLN A 159 -13.13 11.82 -37.32
C GLN A 159 -12.22 10.88 -36.50
N ALA A 160 -11.00 10.59 -36.98
CA ALA A 160 -10.02 9.83 -36.22
C ALA A 160 -9.66 10.52 -34.92
N VAL A 161 -9.36 11.81 -34.95
CA VAL A 161 -9.06 12.63 -33.75
C VAL A 161 -10.23 12.65 -32.77
N ILE A 162 -11.47 12.83 -33.26
CA ILE A 162 -12.68 12.84 -32.42
C ILE A 162 -12.85 11.48 -31.72
N GLN A 163 -12.65 10.37 -32.42
CA GLN A 163 -12.80 9.03 -31.84
C GLN A 163 -11.71 8.74 -30.79
N ASP A 164 -10.47 9.12 -31.05
CA ASP A 164 -9.38 8.91 -30.13
C ASP A 164 -9.49 9.85 -28.91
N ALA A 165 -9.93 11.10 -29.09
CA ALA A 165 -10.21 12.01 -27.98
C ALA A 165 -11.34 11.48 -27.08
N ALA A 166 -12.43 10.97 -27.66
CA ALA A 166 -13.52 10.37 -26.88
C ALA A 166 -13.06 9.14 -26.10
N ARG A 167 -12.17 8.32 -26.68
CA ARG A 167 -11.55 7.19 -25.98
C ARG A 167 -10.65 7.67 -24.84
N ALA A 168 -9.84 8.69 -25.07
CA ALA A 168 -8.98 9.32 -24.08
C ALA A 168 -9.78 9.88 -22.89
N GLU A 169 -10.91 10.56 -23.15
CA GLU A 169 -11.81 11.07 -22.10
C GLU A 169 -12.38 9.96 -21.21
N ILE A 170 -12.72 8.80 -21.79
CA ILE A 170 -13.16 7.63 -20.99
C ILE A 170 -12.03 7.14 -20.11
N MET A 171 -10.80 7.08 -20.65
CA MET A 171 -9.63 6.60 -19.93
C MET A 171 -9.22 7.49 -18.76
N THR A 172 -9.34 8.84 -18.88
CA THR A 172 -9.04 9.75 -17.77
C THR A 172 -9.99 9.61 -16.59
N ASN A 173 -11.17 9.04 -16.81
CA ASN A 173 -12.16 8.77 -15.76
C ASN A 173 -12.07 7.34 -15.17
N ASP A 174 -11.19 6.50 -15.69
CA ASP A 174 -10.98 5.14 -15.16
C ASP A 174 -9.94 5.15 -14.03
N PRO A 175 -10.34 4.94 -12.77
CA PRO A 175 -9.42 4.95 -11.64
C PRO A 175 -8.48 3.74 -11.61
N GLU A 176 -8.74 2.71 -12.42
CA GLU A 176 -7.95 1.49 -12.50
C GLU A 176 -6.89 1.51 -13.62
N ILE A 177 -6.91 2.54 -14.47
CA ILE A 177 -6.00 2.64 -15.61
C ILE A 177 -4.54 2.62 -15.19
N THR A 178 -3.70 1.99 -15.98
CA THR A 178 -2.26 1.94 -15.78
C THR A 178 -1.54 3.10 -16.48
N GLN A 179 -0.37 3.49 -15.97
CA GLN A 179 0.46 4.53 -16.63
C GLN A 179 0.83 4.15 -18.07
N ALA A 180 1.08 2.87 -18.33
CA ALA A 180 1.42 2.40 -19.67
C ALA A 180 0.27 2.62 -20.66
N GLU A 181 -0.99 2.38 -20.25
CA GLU A 181 -2.16 2.63 -21.08
C GLU A 181 -2.36 4.12 -21.34
N VAL A 182 -2.14 4.97 -20.32
CA VAL A 182 -2.17 6.44 -20.50
C VAL A 182 -1.09 6.88 -21.48
N ASP A 183 0.16 6.42 -21.31
CA ASP A 183 1.28 6.78 -22.18
C ASP A 183 1.06 6.35 -23.64
N ASP A 184 0.45 5.19 -23.84
CA ASP A 184 0.13 4.69 -25.21
C ASP A 184 -1.05 5.45 -25.82
N MET A 185 -2.04 5.88 -25.00
CA MET A 185 -3.14 6.70 -25.49
C MET A 185 -2.66 8.11 -25.86
N VAL A 186 -1.73 8.70 -25.09
CA VAL A 186 -1.08 9.98 -25.44
C VAL A 186 -0.42 9.90 -26.82
N LYS A 187 0.38 8.83 -27.06
CA LYS A 187 1.03 8.62 -28.37
C LYS A 187 0.00 8.46 -29.50
N THR A 188 -1.05 7.69 -29.25
CA THR A 188 -2.11 7.44 -30.24
C THR A 188 -2.83 8.74 -30.59
N LEU A 189 -3.25 9.49 -29.60
CA LEU A 189 -3.97 10.74 -29.77
C LEU A 189 -3.08 11.81 -30.44
N GLN A 190 -1.80 11.90 -30.07
CA GLN A 190 -0.83 12.77 -30.73
C GLN A 190 -0.66 12.39 -32.22
N ALA A 191 -0.53 11.10 -32.52
CA ALA A 191 -0.41 10.64 -33.90
C ALA A 191 -1.66 10.97 -34.72
N SER A 192 -2.87 10.87 -34.15
CA SER A 192 -4.11 11.26 -34.83
C SER A 192 -4.14 12.76 -35.14
N VAL A 193 -3.65 13.61 -34.21
CA VAL A 193 -3.52 15.05 -34.43
C VAL A 193 -2.48 15.36 -35.50
N ASP A 194 -1.31 14.72 -35.48
CA ASP A 194 -0.23 14.94 -36.44
C ASP A 194 -0.63 14.50 -37.86
N ASN A 195 -1.57 13.56 -37.99
CA ASN A 195 -2.13 13.08 -39.24
C ASN A 195 -3.33 13.86 -39.77
N LEU A 196 -3.65 15.01 -39.16
CA LEU A 196 -4.71 15.87 -39.66
C LEU A 196 -4.38 16.42 -41.06
N VAL A 197 -5.31 16.32 -42.00
CA VAL A 197 -5.16 16.74 -43.38
C VAL A 197 -6.09 17.94 -43.65
N GLU A 198 -5.50 19.08 -43.93
CA GLU A 198 -6.28 20.30 -44.26
C GLU A 198 -7.10 20.14 -45.53
N VAL A 199 -8.31 20.68 -45.51
CA VAL A 199 -9.14 20.81 -46.71
C VAL A 199 -8.55 21.87 -47.62
N LYS A 200 -7.97 21.47 -48.75
CA LYS A 200 -7.53 22.45 -49.78
C LYS A 200 -8.75 23.10 -50.38
N ASN A 201 -9.04 24.35 -50.01
CA ASN A 201 -9.95 25.20 -50.74
C ASN A 201 -9.34 25.49 -52.10
N SER A 202 -9.77 24.78 -53.14
CA SER A 202 -9.44 25.12 -54.53
C SER A 202 -10.22 26.31 -54.95
N THR A 203 -9.81 27.52 -54.59
CA THR A 203 -10.13 28.73 -55.32
C THR A 203 -9.26 28.70 -56.55
N SER A 204 -9.91 28.48 -57.70
CA SER A 204 -9.32 28.59 -59.05
C SER A 204 -8.75 30.00 -59.25
N ALA A 205 -7.43 30.09 -59.28
CA ALA A 205 -6.69 31.13 -59.96
C ALA A 205 -5.42 30.48 -60.52
N GLU A 206 -5.37 30.41 -61.84
CA GLU A 206 -4.19 30.00 -62.61
C GLU A 206 -3.00 30.87 -62.23
N ASP A 207 -1.91 30.29 -62.02
CA ASP A 207 -0.59 30.52 -62.62
C ASP A 207 0.58 30.39 -61.63
N THR A 208 1.47 29.49 -62.03
CA THR A 208 2.94 29.47 -61.88
C THR A 208 3.61 29.46 -60.48
N THR A 209 4.48 28.48 -60.46
CA THR A 209 5.78 28.33 -59.74
C THR A 209 5.75 27.78 -58.33
N ASN A 210 5.99 26.52 -58.30
CA ASN A 210 6.95 25.78 -57.44
C ASN A 210 7.69 26.65 -56.41
N THR A 211 7.44 26.44 -55.14
CA THR A 211 8.48 26.18 -54.10
C THR A 211 7.87 26.19 -52.71
N ALA A 212 8.35 25.25 -51.88
CA ALA A 212 8.23 25.24 -50.44
C ALA A 212 6.93 24.67 -49.80
N ALA A 213 6.71 23.39 -50.03
CA ALA A 213 6.08 22.56 -48.98
C ALA A 213 7.20 22.11 -48.05
N ALA A 214 7.59 22.92 -47.13
CA ALA A 214 8.40 22.50 -45.99
C ALA A 214 8.33 23.60 -44.94
N ALA A 215 7.65 23.33 -43.89
CA ALA A 215 7.84 23.93 -42.56
C ALA A 215 6.51 24.20 -41.86
N GLN A 216 5.90 23.21 -41.30
CA GLN A 216 5.15 23.36 -40.04
C GLN A 216 5.16 22.07 -39.19
N THR A 217 6.19 21.26 -39.30
CA THR A 217 6.45 20.11 -38.40
C THR A 217 7.20 20.52 -37.12
N GLY A 218 7.29 21.81 -36.82
CA GLY A 218 8.18 22.31 -35.77
C GLY A 218 7.54 22.78 -34.45
N LEU A 219 6.21 22.91 -34.37
CA LEU A 219 5.60 23.57 -33.21
C LEU A 219 5.24 22.62 -32.05
N PHE A 220 5.13 21.34 -32.28
CA PHE A 220 4.74 20.37 -31.23
C PHE A 220 5.90 19.66 -30.52
N ALA A 221 7.11 19.65 -31.09
CA ALA A 221 8.29 19.10 -30.42
C ALA A 221 8.67 19.87 -29.14
N GLY A 222 8.21 21.12 -28.98
CA GLY A 222 8.52 21.95 -27.83
C GLY A 222 7.67 21.66 -26.58
N VAL A 223 6.41 21.29 -26.74
CA VAL A 223 5.49 21.05 -25.62
C VAL A 223 5.72 19.66 -25.03
N LEU A 224 5.94 18.64 -25.87
CA LEU A 224 6.26 17.29 -25.40
C LEU A 224 7.67 17.17 -24.79
N ALA A 225 8.63 17.97 -25.24
CA ALA A 225 9.97 18.00 -24.63
C ALA A 225 9.96 18.61 -23.23
N ALA A 226 9.01 19.52 -22.92
CA ALA A 226 8.84 20.07 -21.58
C ALA A 226 8.20 19.06 -20.61
N ALA A 227 7.19 18.29 -21.08
CA ALA A 227 6.53 17.26 -20.26
C ALA A 227 7.45 16.04 -20.00
N ALA A 228 8.18 15.55 -21.04
CA ALA A 228 9.15 14.48 -20.88
C ALA A 228 10.35 14.89 -20.03
N GLY A 229 10.79 16.16 -20.12
CA GLY A 229 11.87 16.72 -19.30
C GLY A 229 11.50 16.84 -17.82
N ALA A 230 10.24 17.17 -17.51
CA ALA A 230 9.73 17.24 -16.14
C ALA A 230 9.63 15.87 -15.48
N LEU A 231 9.17 14.86 -16.22
CA LEU A 231 9.10 13.46 -15.74
C LEU A 231 10.48 12.86 -15.46
N LEU A 232 11.50 13.16 -16.27
CA LEU A 232 12.89 12.73 -16.05
C LEU A 232 13.53 13.46 -14.85
N ALA A 233 13.17 14.71 -14.58
CA ALA A 233 13.68 15.47 -13.44
C ALA A 233 13.09 14.99 -12.12
N ILE A 234 11.80 14.61 -12.09
CA ILE A 234 11.13 14.05 -10.92
C ILE A 234 11.67 12.64 -10.60
N ARG A 235 11.92 11.82 -11.64
CA ARG A 235 12.49 10.47 -11.47
C ARG A 235 13.93 10.50 -10.96
N ARG A 236 14.72 11.53 -11.32
CA ARG A 236 16.09 11.73 -10.79
C ARG A 236 16.12 12.21 -9.34
N ARG A 237 15.12 12.96 -8.87
CA ARG A 237 15.03 13.38 -7.46
C ARG A 237 14.64 12.25 -6.51
N LYS A 238 13.75 11.34 -6.95
CA LYS A 238 13.33 10.18 -6.14
C LYS A 238 14.38 9.08 -5.96
N ASN A 239 15.46 9.10 -6.76
CA ASN A 239 16.56 8.13 -6.63
C ASN A 239 17.77 8.69 -5.86
N GLN A 240 17.66 9.85 -5.22
CA GLN A 240 18.73 10.47 -4.42
C GLN A 240 18.33 10.76 -2.96
N GLU A 241 17.13 10.32 -2.55
CA GLU A 241 16.69 10.22 -1.16
C GLU A 241 16.47 8.74 -0.79
#